data_c7a92c1ca22699e4ba54a9e445e385e8
#
_entry.id   c7a92c1ca22699e4ba54a9e445e385e8
#
_cell.length_a   1.000
_cell.length_b   1.000
_cell.length_c   1.000
_cell.angle_alpha   90.00
_cell.angle_beta   90.00
_cell.angle_gamma   90.00
#
_symmetry.space_group_name_H-M   'P 1'
#
loop_
_entity.id
_entity.type
_entity.pdbx_description
1 polymer ?
#
loop_
_entity_poly.entity_id
_entity_poly.type
_entity_poly.pdbx_seq_one_letter_code
_entity_poly.pdbx_strand_id
1 'polypeptide(L)'
;MFLSILYLFIASILGTIYPNSLNDLFSNSFIFADTIKQLIMNIKPDYSVVNFHGDLSSEKVSIGHYLDGVVDLVVGDHWHVPSADARLLPNGTAHISDVGMVGTLNSSLGASLPEIYEKIKGNKAKMQIEESPPYQLNGVIFESSSKIKTISQVRILVDGFI
;
A
#
# COMPACT_ATOMS: atom_id res chain seq x y z
N MET A 1 -4.30 -27.90 23.96
CA MET A 1 -4.45 -27.30 22.62
C MET A 1 -5.02 -25.89 22.84
N PHE A 2 -4.12 -24.90 22.97
CA PHE A 2 -4.53 -23.52 23.15
C PHE A 2 -4.97 -22.99 21.79
N LEU A 3 -6.23 -22.60 21.68
CA LEU A 3 -6.73 -21.84 20.55
C LEU A 3 -6.20 -20.42 20.69
N SER A 4 -5.08 -20.11 20.01
CA SER A 4 -4.60 -18.74 19.92
C SER A 4 -5.58 -17.97 19.04
N ILE A 5 -6.41 -17.12 19.64
CA ILE A 5 -7.26 -16.20 18.89
C ILE A 5 -6.33 -15.11 18.34
N LEU A 6 -6.09 -15.14 17.04
CA LEU A 6 -5.33 -14.11 16.33
C LEU A 6 -6.24 -12.89 16.14
N TYR A 7 -5.92 -11.77 16.77
CA TYR A 7 -6.56 -10.49 16.51
C TYR A 7 -5.76 -9.74 15.44
N LEU A 8 -6.32 -9.65 14.23
CA LEU A 8 -5.77 -8.85 13.16
C LEU A 8 -6.59 -7.56 13.04
N PHE A 9 -5.90 -6.42 13.15
CA PHE A 9 -6.50 -5.11 12.90
C PHE A 9 -5.97 -4.53 11.60
N ILE A 10 -6.87 -4.26 10.65
CA ILE A 10 -6.55 -3.61 9.38
C ILE A 10 -7.30 -2.28 9.33
N ALA A 11 -6.56 -1.21 9.13
CA ALA A 11 -7.11 0.12 8.93
C ALA A 11 -6.67 0.67 7.57
N SER A 12 -7.54 1.39 6.91
CA SER A 12 -7.24 2.08 5.66
C SER A 12 -7.34 3.59 5.86
N ILE A 13 -6.33 4.29 5.39
CA ILE A 13 -6.26 5.75 5.39
C ILE A 13 -6.30 6.23 3.94
N LEU A 14 -7.18 7.18 3.65
CA LEU A 14 -7.19 7.89 2.37
C LEU A 14 -6.36 9.16 2.51
N GLY A 15 -5.27 9.22 1.76
CA GLY A 15 -4.45 10.41 1.64
C GLY A 15 -5.12 11.50 0.79
N THR A 16 -4.57 12.69 0.85
CA THR A 16 -5.06 13.81 0.06
C THR A 16 -4.61 13.69 -1.39
N ILE A 17 -5.55 13.52 -2.32
CA ILE A 17 -5.25 13.38 -3.76
C ILE A 17 -5.07 14.74 -4.43
N TYR A 18 -5.83 15.77 -4.00
CA TYR A 18 -5.74 17.13 -4.51
C TYR A 18 -5.82 18.15 -3.37
N PRO A 19 -4.69 18.55 -2.78
CA PRO A 19 -4.71 19.53 -1.68
C PRO A 19 -4.95 20.94 -2.20
N ASN A 20 -5.79 21.70 -1.50
CA ASN A 20 -5.98 23.14 -1.76
C ASN A 20 -4.82 23.98 -1.18
N SER A 21 -4.07 23.44 -0.22
CA SER A 21 -2.87 24.04 0.36
C SER A 21 -1.92 22.98 0.91
N LEU A 22 -0.64 23.34 1.13
CA LEU A 22 0.33 22.47 1.78
C LEU A 22 -0.09 22.06 3.21
N ASN A 23 -0.85 22.91 3.90
CA ASN A 23 -1.35 22.60 5.24
C ASN A 23 -2.49 21.58 5.23
N ASP A 24 -3.34 21.59 4.19
CA ASP A 24 -4.41 20.60 4.03
C ASP A 24 -3.86 19.24 3.62
N LEU A 25 -2.65 19.22 3.04
CA LEU A 25 -2.00 18.03 2.51
C LEU A 25 -1.79 16.95 3.57
N PHE A 26 -1.43 17.35 4.78
CA PHE A 26 -1.07 16.42 5.85
C PHE A 26 -2.10 16.36 6.99
N SER A 27 -2.96 17.37 7.14
CA SER A 27 -3.80 17.47 8.33
C SER A 27 -4.77 16.30 8.50
N ASN A 28 -5.46 15.92 7.43
CA ASN A 28 -6.45 14.83 7.48
C ASN A 28 -5.80 13.46 7.73
N SER A 29 -4.69 13.17 7.07
CA SER A 29 -4.00 11.89 7.21
C SER A 29 -3.44 11.70 8.62
N PHE A 30 -2.93 12.77 9.25
CA PHE A 30 -2.47 12.72 10.65
C PHE A 30 -3.61 12.56 11.65
N ILE A 31 -4.79 13.17 11.41
CA ILE A 31 -5.98 12.95 12.25
C ILE A 31 -6.38 11.48 12.24
N PHE A 32 -6.38 10.83 11.06
CA PHE A 32 -6.64 9.40 10.94
C PHE A 32 -5.56 8.56 11.62
N ALA A 33 -4.28 8.92 11.46
CA ALA A 33 -3.18 8.22 12.13
C ALA A 33 -3.26 8.30 13.66
N ASP A 34 -3.67 9.43 14.23
CA ASP A 34 -3.94 9.58 15.67
C ASP A 34 -5.10 8.69 16.11
N THR A 35 -6.17 8.63 15.32
CA THR A 35 -7.29 7.74 15.60
C THR A 35 -6.84 6.28 15.61
N ILE A 36 -5.99 5.85 14.67
CA ILE A 36 -5.40 4.51 14.63
C ILE A 36 -4.57 4.24 15.88
N LYS A 37 -3.70 5.18 16.31
CA LYS A 37 -2.94 5.02 17.56
C LYS A 37 -3.84 4.75 18.75
N GLN A 38 -4.91 5.53 18.89
CA GLN A 38 -5.88 5.35 19.99
C GLN A 38 -6.58 3.98 19.90
N LEU A 39 -6.99 3.56 18.71
CA LEU A 39 -7.62 2.26 18.50
C LEU A 39 -6.68 1.10 18.85
N ILE A 40 -5.43 1.13 18.39
CA ILE A 40 -4.42 0.11 18.71
C ILE A 40 -4.18 0.03 20.24
N MET A 41 -4.06 1.16 20.90
CA MET A 41 -3.88 1.21 22.36
C MET A 41 -5.06 0.61 23.12
N ASN A 42 -6.29 0.77 22.61
CA ASN A 42 -7.51 0.26 23.22
C ASN A 42 -7.76 -1.22 22.92
N ILE A 43 -7.59 -1.63 21.65
CA ILE A 43 -7.90 -2.99 21.17
C ILE A 43 -6.78 -3.97 21.53
N LYS A 44 -5.50 -3.51 21.45
CA LYS A 44 -4.28 -4.32 21.66
C LYS A 44 -4.31 -5.60 20.82
N PRO A 45 -4.38 -5.48 19.49
CA PRO A 45 -4.42 -6.64 18.61
C PRO A 45 -3.07 -7.38 18.62
N ASP A 46 -3.07 -8.67 18.28
CA ASP A 46 -1.83 -9.44 18.11
C ASP A 46 -1.00 -8.93 16.93
N TYR A 47 -1.66 -8.48 15.87
CA TYR A 47 -1.04 -7.85 14.70
C TYR A 47 -1.88 -6.68 14.18
N SER A 48 -1.20 -5.67 13.68
CA SER A 48 -1.81 -4.46 13.15
C SER A 48 -1.23 -4.09 11.78
N VAL A 49 -2.12 -3.91 10.80
CA VAL A 49 -1.77 -3.50 9.44
C VAL A 49 -2.52 -2.23 9.10
N VAL A 50 -1.81 -1.24 8.60
CA VAL A 50 -2.38 0.00 8.08
C VAL A 50 -2.15 0.05 6.57
N ASN A 51 -3.21 0.15 5.80
CA ASN A 51 -3.16 0.46 4.37
C ASN A 51 -3.35 1.96 4.18
N PHE A 52 -2.39 2.61 3.52
CA PHE A 52 -2.43 4.03 3.23
C PHE A 52 -2.55 4.27 1.72
N HIS A 53 -3.75 4.71 1.30
CA HIS A 53 -4.01 5.07 -0.09
C HIS A 53 -3.75 6.55 -0.31
N GLY A 54 -2.75 6.91 -1.10
CA GLY A 54 -2.39 8.29 -1.38
C GLY A 54 -1.37 8.45 -2.49
N ASP A 55 -1.32 9.63 -3.10
CA ASP A 55 -0.46 9.93 -4.24
C ASP A 55 0.95 10.37 -3.82
N LEU A 56 1.07 11.15 -2.75
CA LEU A 56 2.34 11.78 -2.37
C LEU A 56 3.27 10.83 -1.61
N SER A 57 4.48 10.62 -2.14
CA SER A 57 5.50 9.79 -1.50
C SER A 57 5.90 10.30 -0.12
N SER A 58 6.04 11.63 0.03
CA SER A 58 6.38 12.25 1.31
C SER A 58 5.32 12.00 2.38
N GLU A 59 4.04 11.99 2.01
CA GLU A 59 2.94 11.68 2.92
C GLU A 59 2.99 10.21 3.36
N LYS A 60 3.14 9.28 2.41
CA LYS A 60 3.26 7.83 2.70
C LYS A 60 4.41 7.54 3.67
N VAL A 61 5.60 8.08 3.38
CA VAL A 61 6.77 7.92 4.25
C VAL A 61 6.53 8.56 5.62
N SER A 62 5.95 9.77 5.68
CA SER A 62 5.69 10.48 6.94
C SER A 62 4.70 9.72 7.83
N ILE A 63 3.62 9.17 7.26
CA ILE A 63 2.64 8.35 8.01
C ILE A 63 3.29 7.06 8.49
N GLY A 64 4.13 6.41 7.67
CA GLY A 64 4.90 5.25 8.10
C GLY A 64 5.73 5.55 9.36
N HIS A 65 6.52 6.63 9.32
CA HIS A 65 7.33 7.06 10.47
C HIS A 65 6.49 7.53 11.66
N TYR A 66 5.36 8.17 11.43
CA TYR A 66 4.46 8.62 12.49
C TYR A 66 3.81 7.46 13.27
N LEU A 67 3.62 6.33 12.61
CA LEU A 67 3.08 5.11 13.20
C LEU A 67 4.19 4.12 13.63
N ASP A 68 5.47 4.49 13.48
CA ASP A 68 6.59 3.63 13.79
C ASP A 68 6.66 3.26 15.28
N GLY A 69 6.66 1.95 15.56
CA GLY A 69 6.59 1.38 16.90
C GLY A 69 5.17 1.29 17.49
N VAL A 70 4.15 1.75 16.74
CA VAL A 70 2.73 1.67 17.17
C VAL A 70 2.00 0.55 16.47
N VAL A 71 2.27 0.35 15.18
CA VAL A 71 1.69 -0.70 14.35
C VAL A 71 2.78 -1.65 13.82
N ASP A 72 2.40 -2.83 13.35
CA ASP A 72 3.37 -3.80 12.85
C ASP A 72 3.77 -3.52 11.41
N LEU A 73 2.81 -3.11 10.56
CA LEU A 73 3.03 -2.91 9.14
C LEU A 73 2.23 -1.72 8.62
N VAL A 74 2.90 -0.84 7.86
CA VAL A 74 2.26 0.20 7.05
C VAL A 74 2.58 -0.07 5.58
N VAL A 75 1.55 -0.30 4.79
CA VAL A 75 1.65 -0.48 3.34
C VAL A 75 0.96 0.66 2.61
N GLY A 76 1.62 1.22 1.60
CA GLY A 76 1.00 2.18 0.70
C GLY A 76 0.52 1.52 -0.58
N ASP A 77 -0.43 2.16 -1.24
CA ASP A 77 -0.91 1.83 -2.57
C ASP A 77 -1.26 3.11 -3.36
N HIS A 78 -1.78 3.00 -4.55
CA HIS A 78 -2.21 4.04 -5.49
C HIS A 78 -1.40 4.08 -6.80
N TRP A 79 -0.08 3.93 -6.75
CA TRP A 79 0.74 4.08 -7.97
C TRP A 79 0.67 2.89 -8.92
N HIS A 80 0.18 1.74 -8.44
CA HIS A 80 0.15 0.48 -9.17
C HIS A 80 1.53 -0.10 -9.50
N VAL A 81 2.61 0.62 -9.18
CA VAL A 81 4.00 0.20 -9.38
C VAL A 81 4.66 0.04 -8.03
N PRO A 82 5.26 -1.12 -7.72
CA PRO A 82 5.89 -1.32 -6.43
C PRO A 82 7.09 -0.39 -6.24
N SER A 83 7.16 0.25 -5.07
CA SER A 83 8.31 1.06 -4.69
C SER A 83 9.46 0.18 -4.17
N ALA A 84 10.68 0.69 -4.17
CA ALA A 84 11.88 -0.04 -3.77
C ALA A 84 12.29 0.19 -2.30
N ASP A 85 11.37 0.67 -1.46
CA ASP A 85 11.67 1.16 -0.11
C ASP A 85 11.17 0.25 1.03
N ALA A 86 10.85 -1.01 0.73
CA ALA A 86 10.45 -1.99 1.74
C ALA A 86 11.54 -2.16 2.81
N ARG A 87 11.21 -1.82 4.06
CA ARG A 87 12.17 -1.86 5.18
C ARG A 87 11.48 -1.92 6.54
N LEU A 88 12.26 -2.24 7.57
CA LEU A 88 11.88 -1.94 8.95
C LEU A 88 12.27 -0.50 9.27
N LEU A 89 11.36 0.22 9.89
CA LEU A 89 11.61 1.55 10.45
C LEU A 89 12.35 1.46 11.79
N PRO A 90 12.93 2.55 12.31
CA PRO A 90 13.79 2.53 13.51
C PRO A 90 13.17 1.90 14.75
N ASN A 91 11.84 2.03 14.95
CA ASN A 91 11.13 1.45 16.09
C ASN A 91 10.44 0.12 15.77
N GLY A 92 10.72 -0.47 14.59
CA GLY A 92 10.35 -1.82 14.24
C GLY A 92 9.04 -2.00 13.46
N THR A 93 8.37 -0.94 13.04
CA THR A 93 7.27 -1.04 12.08
C THR A 93 7.81 -1.37 10.69
N ALA A 94 7.24 -2.35 10.02
CA ALA A 94 7.54 -2.61 8.62
C ALA A 94 6.83 -1.58 7.72
N HIS A 95 7.50 -1.11 6.66
CA HIS A 95 6.96 -0.09 5.77
C HIS A 95 7.33 -0.34 4.31
N ILE A 96 6.40 -0.01 3.42
CA ILE A 96 6.60 0.15 1.98
C ILE A 96 5.66 1.23 1.46
N SER A 97 6.17 2.14 0.63
CA SER A 97 5.38 3.27 0.09
C SER A 97 4.33 2.84 -0.95
N ASP A 98 4.59 1.81 -1.76
CA ASP A 98 3.60 1.23 -2.66
C ASP A 98 3.89 -0.24 -2.91
N VAL A 99 2.89 -1.08 -2.70
CA VAL A 99 3.00 -2.53 -2.91
C VAL A 99 2.88 -2.93 -4.38
N GLY A 100 2.38 -2.02 -5.23
CA GLY A 100 2.08 -2.30 -6.63
C GLY A 100 0.71 -2.97 -6.82
N MET A 101 0.39 -3.27 -8.07
CA MET A 101 -0.90 -3.84 -8.46
C MET A 101 -0.84 -5.35 -8.70
N VAL A 102 -2.01 -5.97 -8.65
CA VAL A 102 -2.29 -7.28 -9.23
C VAL A 102 -3.07 -7.07 -10.53
N GLY A 103 -2.58 -7.59 -11.64
CA GLY A 103 -3.21 -7.40 -12.95
C GLY A 103 -2.28 -7.72 -14.11
N THR A 104 -2.66 -7.29 -15.32
CA THR A 104 -1.89 -7.52 -16.52
C THR A 104 -0.57 -6.76 -16.52
N LEU A 105 0.51 -7.44 -16.89
CA LEU A 105 1.85 -6.85 -16.93
C LEU A 105 1.98 -5.85 -18.08
N ASN A 106 1.48 -6.22 -19.27
CA ASN A 106 1.60 -5.43 -20.51
C ASN A 106 0.45 -4.43 -20.65
N SER A 107 0.29 -3.56 -19.70
CA SER A 107 -0.78 -2.55 -19.65
C SER A 107 -0.26 -1.22 -19.12
N SER A 108 -1.01 -0.15 -19.32
CA SER A 108 -0.79 1.11 -18.61
C SER A 108 -1.57 1.09 -17.29
N LEU A 109 -0.96 0.55 -16.23
CA LEU A 109 -1.58 0.45 -14.91
C LEU A 109 -2.94 -0.27 -14.92
N GLY A 110 -3.07 -1.30 -15.78
CA GLY A 110 -4.31 -2.05 -15.99
C GLY A 110 -5.14 -1.59 -17.18
N ALA A 111 -4.85 -0.43 -17.78
CA ALA A 111 -5.54 0.04 -18.96
C ALA A 111 -4.83 -0.42 -20.24
N SER A 112 -5.61 -0.68 -21.30
CA SER A 112 -5.13 -1.06 -22.61
C SER A 112 -4.28 0.04 -23.23
N LEU A 113 -3.09 -0.33 -23.74
CA LEU A 113 -2.10 0.62 -24.27
C LEU A 113 -2.56 1.37 -25.52
N PRO A 114 -3.26 0.75 -26.51
CA PRO A 114 -3.75 1.47 -27.67
C PRO A 114 -4.60 2.68 -27.34
N GLU A 115 -5.55 2.55 -26.42
CA GLU A 115 -6.43 3.64 -26.00
C GLU A 115 -5.67 4.70 -25.20
N ILE A 116 -4.68 4.31 -24.41
CA ILE A 116 -3.80 5.26 -23.71
C ILE A 116 -2.98 6.07 -24.73
N TYR A 117 -2.42 5.44 -25.76
CA TYR A 117 -1.67 6.14 -26.80
C TYR A 117 -2.52 7.17 -27.53
N GLU A 118 -3.78 6.84 -27.86
CA GLU A 118 -4.69 7.79 -28.49
C GLU A 118 -5.01 8.98 -27.55
N LYS A 119 -5.19 8.74 -26.27
CA LYS A 119 -5.39 9.84 -25.28
C LYS A 119 -4.16 10.73 -25.16
N ILE A 120 -2.96 10.17 -25.12
CA ILE A 120 -1.71 10.95 -25.03
C ILE A 120 -1.53 11.82 -26.28
N LYS A 121 -1.97 11.34 -27.46
CA LYS A 121 -1.99 12.13 -28.71
C LYS A 121 -3.06 13.22 -28.72
N GLY A 122 -3.93 13.30 -27.69
CA GLY A 122 -5.04 14.26 -27.63
C GLY A 122 -6.32 13.79 -28.31
N ASN A 123 -6.38 12.52 -28.73
CA ASN A 123 -7.57 11.94 -29.36
C ASN A 123 -8.58 11.48 -28.31
N LYS A 124 -9.86 11.41 -28.69
CA LYS A 124 -10.90 10.81 -27.86
C LYS A 124 -10.79 9.29 -27.92
N ALA A 125 -10.52 8.64 -26.80
CA ALA A 125 -10.54 7.18 -26.69
C ALA A 125 -11.29 6.76 -25.44
N LYS A 126 -12.09 5.68 -25.53
CA LYS A 126 -12.75 5.08 -24.38
C LYS A 126 -11.75 4.16 -23.67
N MET A 127 -11.53 4.39 -22.38
CA MET A 127 -10.67 3.51 -21.59
C MET A 127 -11.21 2.08 -21.60
N GLN A 128 -10.31 1.13 -21.83
CA GLN A 128 -10.56 -0.30 -21.74
C GLN A 128 -9.58 -0.90 -20.76
N ILE A 129 -10.02 -1.93 -20.03
CA ILE A 129 -9.15 -2.71 -19.16
C ILE A 129 -8.41 -3.72 -20.02
N GLU A 130 -7.12 -3.89 -19.80
CA GLU A 130 -6.33 -4.96 -20.42
C GLU A 130 -6.53 -6.24 -19.62
N GLU A 131 -6.90 -7.32 -20.29
CA GLU A 131 -7.19 -8.61 -19.67
C GLU A 131 -6.28 -9.75 -20.18
N SER A 132 -5.35 -9.42 -21.08
CA SER A 132 -4.47 -10.43 -21.69
C SER A 132 -3.25 -10.72 -20.82
N PRO A 133 -2.78 -11.98 -20.74
CA PRO A 133 -1.53 -12.32 -20.07
C PRO A 133 -0.32 -11.67 -20.76
N PRO A 134 0.86 -11.64 -20.12
CA PRO A 134 1.11 -12.19 -18.77
C PRO A 134 0.54 -11.32 -17.66
N TYR A 135 0.29 -11.96 -16.52
CA TYR A 135 -0.18 -11.27 -15.31
C TYR A 135 0.94 -11.10 -14.31
N GLN A 136 0.81 -10.09 -13.44
CA GLN A 136 1.68 -9.86 -12.30
C GLN A 136 0.87 -9.82 -11.02
N LEU A 137 1.45 -10.38 -9.97
CA LEU A 137 1.04 -10.18 -8.58
C LEU A 137 2.19 -9.51 -7.86
N ASN A 138 1.97 -8.31 -7.32
CA ASN A 138 2.90 -7.64 -6.44
C ASN A 138 2.34 -7.65 -5.01
N GLY A 139 3.22 -7.74 -4.03
CA GLY A 139 2.84 -7.75 -2.64
C GLY A 139 4.06 -7.71 -1.72
N VAL A 140 3.81 -7.86 -0.43
CA VAL A 140 4.85 -8.02 0.58
C VAL A 140 4.56 -9.22 1.46
N ILE A 141 5.61 -9.88 1.91
CA ILE A 141 5.57 -10.85 3.00
C ILE A 141 6.14 -10.15 4.22
N PHE A 142 5.34 -10.07 5.27
CA PHE A 142 5.76 -9.59 6.58
C PHE A 142 5.76 -10.76 7.55
N GLU A 143 6.91 -11.01 8.17
CA GLU A 143 7.08 -12.02 9.20
C GLU A 143 7.42 -11.36 10.51
N SER A 144 6.71 -11.71 11.57
CA SER A 144 6.93 -11.19 12.91
C SER A 144 6.93 -12.32 13.92
N SER A 145 8.00 -12.37 14.71
CA SER A 145 8.14 -13.27 15.85
C SER A 145 8.74 -12.51 17.02
N SER A 146 8.84 -13.15 18.18
CA SER A 146 9.46 -12.54 19.36
C SER A 146 10.93 -12.14 19.20
N LYS A 147 11.60 -12.63 18.14
CA LYS A 147 13.03 -12.40 17.91
C LYS A 147 13.36 -11.75 16.58
N ILE A 148 12.49 -11.88 15.59
CA ILE A 148 12.78 -11.45 14.21
C ILE A 148 11.53 -10.79 13.63
N LYS A 149 11.72 -9.63 13.04
CA LYS A 149 10.76 -9.01 12.12
C LYS A 149 11.45 -8.85 10.76
N THR A 150 10.76 -9.19 9.69
CA THR A 150 11.26 -9.00 8.33
C THR A 150 10.13 -8.54 7.42
N ILE A 151 10.48 -7.78 6.40
CA ILE A 151 9.61 -7.46 5.27
C ILE A 151 10.36 -7.74 3.97
N SER A 152 9.72 -8.41 3.04
CA SER A 152 10.26 -8.68 1.71
C SER A 152 9.20 -8.46 0.65
N GLN A 153 9.61 -7.90 -0.50
CA GLN A 153 8.73 -7.75 -1.64
C GLN A 153 8.59 -9.08 -2.39
N VAL A 154 7.39 -9.32 -2.88
CA VAL A 154 7.07 -10.47 -3.73
C VAL A 154 6.56 -9.97 -5.05
N ARG A 155 7.10 -10.52 -6.15
CA ARG A 155 6.56 -10.35 -7.49
C ARG A 155 6.45 -11.71 -8.16
N ILE A 156 5.25 -12.08 -8.54
CA ILE A 156 4.97 -13.31 -9.27
C ILE A 156 4.47 -12.94 -10.65
N LEU A 157 5.04 -13.57 -11.67
CA LEU A 157 4.61 -13.43 -13.07
C LEU A 157 3.96 -14.74 -13.50
N VAL A 158 2.82 -14.63 -14.20
CA VAL A 158 2.03 -15.78 -14.67
C VAL A 158 1.69 -15.56 -16.13
N ASP A 159 2.14 -16.49 -16.99
CA ASP A 159 1.98 -16.38 -18.47
C ASP A 159 0.57 -16.81 -18.96
N GLY A 160 -0.33 -17.20 -18.06
CA GLY A 160 -1.70 -17.62 -18.34
C GLY A 160 -2.37 -18.18 -17.08
N PHE A 161 -3.66 -18.47 -17.18
CA PHE A 161 -4.34 -19.23 -16.13
C PHE A 161 -3.88 -20.70 -16.20
N ILE A 162 -3.49 -21.26 -15.06
CA ILE A 162 -3.22 -22.69 -14.91
C ILE A 162 -4.56 -23.42 -14.80
#